data_fcfd326bd1b1ee21e42026a44f25a37f
#
_entry.id   fcfd326bd1b1ee21e42026a44f25a37f
#
_cell.length_a   1.000
_cell.length_b   1.000
_cell.length_c   1.000
_cell.angle_alpha   90.00
_cell.angle_beta   90.00
_cell.angle_gamma   90.00
#
_symmetry.space_group_name_H-M   'P 1'
#
loop_
_entity.id
_entity.type
_entity.pdbx_description
1 polymer ?
#
loop_
_entity_poly.entity_id
_entity_poly.type
_entity_poly.pdbx_seq_one_letter_code
_entity_poly.pdbx_strand_id
1 'polypeptide(L)'
;MTIDKVHDLEKAVIQILNFDGWQLVWTGKGSSHFDAEGLTPKGEKCILEMKFRNRYYPTKLLEKYKYDKLMALDKNIVKLYFVADPKGNYLYWLNDMNMPELETKSIRKTTLWDGEKKDKEIYMLTENKASIVNKNEPSRTGKSIWDEYYKKKK
;
A
#
# COMPACT_ATOMS: atom_id res chain seq x y z
N MET A 1 -4.96 0.69 15.32
CA MET A 1 -5.27 1.80 14.40
C MET A 1 -6.77 1.83 14.16
N THR A 2 -7.38 3.02 14.24
CA THR A 2 -8.82 3.17 14.00
C THR A 2 -9.12 3.26 12.50
N ILE A 3 -10.38 2.99 12.12
CA ILE A 3 -10.79 3.10 10.72
C ILE A 3 -10.70 4.54 10.21
N ASP A 4 -11.02 5.53 11.05
CA ASP A 4 -10.92 6.94 10.67
C ASP A 4 -9.47 7.32 10.35
N LYS A 5 -8.52 6.83 11.14
CA LYS A 5 -7.10 7.06 10.87
C LYS A 5 -6.65 6.40 9.57
N VAL A 6 -7.12 5.21 9.27
CA VAL A 6 -6.83 4.54 7.99
C VAL A 6 -7.39 5.36 6.83
N HIS A 7 -8.64 5.82 6.93
CA HIS A 7 -9.24 6.67 5.89
C HIS A 7 -8.45 7.97 5.70
N ASP A 8 -8.00 8.60 6.78
CA ASP A 8 -7.18 9.81 6.70
C ASP A 8 -5.85 9.54 5.99
N LEU A 9 -5.21 8.42 6.29
CA LEU A 9 -3.98 8.00 5.62
C LEU A 9 -4.20 7.74 4.13
N GLU A 10 -5.29 7.06 3.78
CA GLU A 10 -5.65 6.82 2.38
C GLU A 10 -5.82 8.12 1.61
N LYS A 11 -6.56 9.07 2.19
CA LYS A 11 -6.76 10.40 1.58
C LYS A 11 -5.44 11.17 1.45
N ALA A 12 -4.56 11.08 2.44
CA ALA A 12 -3.25 11.73 2.38
C ALA A 12 -2.40 11.17 1.24
N VAL A 13 -2.37 9.86 1.06
CA VAL A 13 -1.65 9.22 -0.04
C VAL A 13 -2.21 9.68 -1.38
N ILE A 14 -3.54 9.73 -1.53
CA ILE A 14 -4.20 10.22 -2.74
C ILE A 14 -3.76 11.65 -3.06
N GLN A 15 -3.73 12.53 -2.07
CA GLN A 15 -3.31 13.92 -2.28
C GLN A 15 -1.85 14.02 -2.75
N ILE A 16 -0.96 13.21 -2.16
CA ILE A 16 0.44 13.17 -2.56
C ILE A 16 0.58 12.69 -4.00
N LEU A 17 -0.11 11.60 -4.36
CA LEU A 17 -0.10 11.08 -5.72
C LEU A 17 -0.67 12.10 -6.71
N ASN A 18 -1.79 12.75 -6.37
CA ASN A 18 -2.41 13.76 -7.22
C ASN A 18 -1.49 14.97 -7.44
N PHE A 19 -0.74 15.35 -6.42
CA PHE A 19 0.30 16.37 -6.57
C PHE A 19 1.36 15.96 -7.60
N ASP A 20 1.62 14.67 -7.72
CA ASP A 20 2.61 14.11 -8.67
C ASP A 20 1.98 13.69 -10.02
N GLY A 21 0.85 14.26 -10.36
CA GLY A 21 0.23 14.07 -11.69
C GLY A 21 -0.83 13.00 -11.79
N TRP A 22 -1.12 12.27 -10.73
CA TRP A 22 -2.24 11.35 -10.70
C TRP A 22 -3.56 12.12 -10.56
N GLN A 23 -4.67 11.49 -10.96
CA GLN A 23 -6.02 12.03 -10.78
C GLN A 23 -6.87 10.97 -10.09
N LEU A 24 -6.73 10.85 -8.79
CA LEU A 24 -7.40 9.84 -7.98
C LEU A 24 -8.50 10.45 -7.12
N VAL A 25 -9.57 9.70 -6.93
CA VAL A 25 -10.67 10.02 -6.04
C VAL A 25 -10.79 8.92 -5.00
N TRP A 26 -10.93 9.29 -3.74
CA TRP A 26 -11.12 8.36 -2.65
C TRP A 26 -12.51 7.72 -2.70
N THR A 27 -12.57 6.39 -2.60
CA THR A 27 -13.82 5.63 -2.68
C THR A 27 -14.05 4.74 -1.45
N GLY A 28 -13.28 4.95 -0.40
CA GLY A 28 -13.25 4.05 0.75
C GLY A 28 -14.53 3.93 1.58
N LYS A 29 -15.47 4.88 1.44
CA LYS A 29 -16.79 4.82 2.10
C LYS A 29 -17.94 4.46 1.16
N GLY A 30 -17.68 4.36 -0.12
CA GLY A 30 -18.72 4.07 -1.11
C GLY A 30 -19.04 2.59 -1.24
N SER A 31 -19.90 2.28 -2.20
CA SER A 31 -20.16 0.90 -2.62
C SER A 31 -18.98 0.27 -3.36
N SER A 32 -17.96 1.04 -3.65
CA SER A 32 -16.71 0.53 -4.23
C SER A 32 -15.99 -0.41 -3.25
N HIS A 33 -15.44 -1.48 -3.81
CA HIS A 33 -14.63 -2.43 -3.05
C HIS A 33 -13.16 -2.01 -2.95
N PHE A 34 -12.80 -0.84 -3.47
CA PHE A 34 -11.45 -0.34 -3.59
C PHE A 34 -11.30 1.01 -2.89
N ASP A 35 -10.08 1.36 -2.53
CA ASP A 35 -9.81 2.57 -1.75
C ASP A 35 -9.77 3.84 -2.60
N ALA A 36 -9.38 3.74 -3.86
CA ALA A 36 -9.37 4.87 -4.78
C ALA A 36 -9.51 4.41 -6.23
N GLU A 37 -9.96 5.33 -7.09
CA GLU A 37 -10.04 5.14 -8.53
C GLU A 37 -9.72 6.44 -9.25
N GLY A 38 -9.30 6.36 -10.50
CA GLY A 38 -9.04 7.54 -11.30
C GLY A 38 -8.13 7.28 -12.48
N LEU A 39 -7.16 8.19 -12.67
CA LEU A 39 -6.22 8.14 -13.79
C LEU A 39 -4.78 8.17 -13.29
N THR A 40 -3.91 7.38 -13.98
CA THR A 40 -2.46 7.47 -13.80
C THR A 40 -1.93 8.77 -14.42
N PRO A 41 -0.68 9.15 -14.18
CA PRO A 41 -0.08 10.31 -14.86
C PRO A 41 -0.11 10.25 -16.38
N LYS A 42 -0.19 9.04 -16.95
CA LYS A 42 -0.32 8.82 -18.39
C LYS A 42 -1.76 8.84 -18.90
N GLY A 43 -2.73 9.08 -18.02
CA GLY A 43 -4.14 9.10 -18.38
C GLY A 43 -4.82 7.74 -18.47
N GLU A 44 -4.21 6.69 -17.98
CA GLU A 44 -4.79 5.35 -17.94
C GLU A 44 -5.75 5.20 -16.77
N LYS A 45 -6.90 4.58 -16.98
CA LYS A 45 -7.82 4.26 -15.88
C LYS A 45 -7.14 3.33 -14.89
N CYS A 46 -7.27 3.63 -13.61
CA CYS A 46 -6.66 2.83 -12.56
C CYS A 46 -7.55 2.68 -11.33
N ILE A 47 -7.28 1.63 -10.59
CA ILE A 47 -7.87 1.33 -9.29
C ILE A 47 -6.73 1.09 -8.31
N LEU A 48 -6.89 1.60 -7.11
CA LEU A 48 -5.88 1.53 -6.06
C LEU A 48 -6.46 0.89 -4.80
N GLU A 49 -5.81 -0.16 -4.35
CA GLU A 49 -6.02 -0.77 -3.04
C GLU A 49 -4.85 -0.42 -2.15
N MET A 50 -5.11 0.01 -0.91
CA MET A 50 -4.07 0.47 0.00
C MET A 50 -4.02 -0.37 1.28
N LYS A 51 -2.82 -0.56 1.82
CA LYS A 51 -2.59 -1.23 3.09
C LYS A 51 -1.55 -0.49 3.90
N PHE A 52 -1.90 -0.20 5.15
CA PHE A 52 -1.00 0.45 6.11
C PHE A 52 -0.65 -0.53 7.21
N ARG A 53 0.66 -0.71 7.45
CA ARG A 53 1.18 -1.61 8.47
C ARG A 53 2.00 -0.83 9.48
N ASN A 54 1.76 -1.05 10.75
CA ASN A 54 2.54 -0.42 11.82
C ASN A 54 3.84 -1.17 12.16
N ARG A 55 4.09 -2.29 11.48
CA ARG A 55 5.32 -3.07 11.60
C ARG A 55 5.91 -3.35 10.23
N TYR A 56 7.23 -3.44 10.17
CA TYR A 56 7.93 -3.83 8.96
C TYR A 56 7.89 -5.35 8.75
N TYR A 57 7.62 -5.75 7.52
CA TYR A 57 7.75 -7.13 7.05
C TYR A 57 8.50 -7.13 5.72
N PRO A 58 9.51 -8.01 5.54
CA PRO A 58 10.27 -8.06 4.28
C PRO A 58 9.42 -8.36 3.06
N THR A 59 8.31 -9.08 3.24
CA THR A 59 7.34 -9.36 2.19
C THR A 59 6.01 -8.67 2.52
N LYS A 60 5.31 -8.25 1.47
CA LYS A 60 4.03 -7.53 1.61
C LYS A 60 2.89 -8.47 1.28
N LEU A 61 2.03 -8.69 2.26
CA LEU A 61 0.91 -9.64 2.15
C LEU A 61 -0.23 -9.03 1.33
N LEU A 62 -0.67 -9.76 0.30
CA LEU A 62 -1.88 -9.45 -0.47
C LEU A 62 -2.83 -10.64 -0.42
N GLU A 63 -4.03 -10.45 0.10
CA GLU A 63 -5.04 -11.51 0.14
C GLU A 63 -5.49 -11.88 -1.27
N LYS A 64 -5.54 -13.19 -1.55
CA LYS A 64 -6.02 -13.70 -2.86
C LYS A 64 -7.40 -13.17 -3.21
N TYR A 65 -8.28 -13.09 -2.23
CA TYR A 65 -9.63 -12.56 -2.40
C TYR A 65 -9.63 -11.15 -3.00
N LYS A 66 -8.77 -10.27 -2.49
CA LYS A 66 -8.63 -8.90 -3.01
C LYS A 66 -7.98 -8.88 -4.38
N TYR A 67 -6.94 -9.68 -4.58
CA TYR A 67 -6.31 -9.82 -5.88
C TYR A 67 -7.28 -10.29 -6.95
N ASP A 68 -8.06 -11.33 -6.66
CA ASP A 68 -9.03 -11.87 -7.61
C ASP A 68 -10.10 -10.83 -7.97
N LYS A 69 -10.57 -10.03 -7.01
CA LYS A 69 -11.51 -8.94 -7.27
C LYS A 69 -10.93 -7.88 -8.18
N LEU A 70 -9.68 -7.49 -7.97
CA LEU A 70 -9.00 -6.53 -8.82
C LEU A 70 -8.83 -7.08 -10.24
N MET A 71 -8.36 -8.30 -10.36
CA MET A 71 -8.09 -8.92 -11.66
C MET A 71 -9.36 -9.30 -12.44
N ALA A 72 -10.51 -9.38 -11.78
CA ALA A 72 -11.80 -9.58 -12.44
C ALA A 72 -12.30 -8.35 -13.19
N LEU A 73 -11.73 -7.17 -12.92
CA LEU A 73 -12.03 -5.96 -13.66
C LEU A 73 -11.42 -6.01 -15.06
N ASP A 74 -11.92 -5.13 -15.94
CA ASP A 74 -11.42 -5.03 -17.32
C ASP A 74 -9.88 -5.00 -17.34
N LYS A 75 -9.29 -5.78 -18.23
CA LYS A 75 -7.82 -5.86 -18.39
C LYS A 75 -7.17 -4.53 -18.74
N ASN A 76 -7.92 -3.59 -19.31
CA ASN A 76 -7.44 -2.26 -19.66
C ASN A 76 -7.34 -1.32 -18.44
N ILE A 77 -7.90 -1.70 -17.30
CA ILE A 77 -7.77 -0.95 -16.06
C ILE A 77 -6.47 -1.34 -15.36
N VAL A 78 -5.68 -0.36 -14.99
CA VAL A 78 -4.46 -0.55 -14.20
C VAL A 78 -4.85 -0.87 -12.76
N LYS A 79 -4.39 -1.98 -12.24
CA LYS A 79 -4.65 -2.43 -10.86
C LYS A 79 -3.41 -2.24 -10.03
N LEU A 80 -3.54 -1.42 -9.00
CA LEU A 80 -2.43 -0.99 -8.16
C LEU A 80 -2.66 -1.43 -6.72
N TYR A 81 -1.61 -1.91 -6.08
CA TYR A 81 -1.58 -2.22 -4.66
C TYR A 81 -0.49 -1.40 -3.98
N PHE A 82 -0.89 -0.57 -3.05
CA PHE A 82 -0.01 0.30 -2.28
C PHE A 82 0.11 -0.23 -0.86
N VAL A 83 1.35 -0.37 -0.39
CA VAL A 83 1.64 -0.76 0.99
C VAL A 83 2.55 0.28 1.62
N ALA A 84 2.19 0.75 2.79
CA ALA A 84 3.04 1.61 3.62
C ALA A 84 3.36 0.89 4.93
N ASP A 85 4.62 0.94 5.32
CA ASP A 85 5.10 0.45 6.61
C ASP A 85 6.13 1.42 7.19
N PRO A 86 6.67 1.19 8.42
CA PRO A 86 7.62 2.14 9.02
C PRO A 86 8.91 2.36 8.24
N LYS A 87 9.25 1.48 7.30
CA LYS A 87 10.47 1.62 6.50
C LYS A 87 10.24 2.25 5.13
N GLY A 88 9.01 2.34 4.66
CA GLY A 88 8.76 2.95 3.36
C GLY A 88 7.41 2.67 2.74
N ASN A 89 7.31 3.03 1.49
CA ASN A 89 6.13 2.88 0.65
C ASN A 89 6.46 2.03 -0.57
N TYR A 90 5.53 1.16 -0.94
CA TYR A 90 5.71 0.21 -2.04
C TYR A 90 4.47 0.22 -2.90
N LEU A 91 4.61 0.51 -4.18
CA LEU A 91 3.52 0.48 -5.15
C LEU A 91 3.72 -0.66 -6.14
N TYR A 92 2.77 -1.58 -6.17
CA TYR A 92 2.79 -2.74 -7.06
C TYR A 92 1.82 -2.54 -8.20
N TRP A 93 2.31 -2.72 -9.42
CA TRP A 93 1.52 -2.73 -10.64
C TRP A 93 1.14 -4.17 -10.96
N LEU A 94 -0.08 -4.56 -10.66
CA LEU A 94 -0.45 -5.98 -10.63
C LEU A 94 -0.71 -6.60 -12.01
N ASN A 95 -1.01 -5.78 -13.03
CA ASN A 95 -1.45 -6.30 -14.33
C ASN A 95 -0.47 -7.26 -14.99
N ASP A 96 0.82 -6.92 -14.98
CA ASP A 96 1.86 -7.69 -15.66
C ASP A 96 2.80 -8.39 -14.67
N MET A 97 2.43 -8.43 -13.42
CA MET A 97 3.25 -9.00 -12.37
C MET A 97 3.10 -10.51 -12.28
N ASN A 98 4.23 -11.22 -12.29
CA ASN A 98 4.24 -12.65 -11.98
C ASN A 98 4.04 -12.82 -10.47
N MET A 99 2.89 -13.36 -10.10
CA MET A 99 2.56 -13.57 -8.70
C MET A 99 3.37 -14.72 -8.10
N PRO A 100 3.80 -14.60 -6.83
CA PRO A 100 4.44 -15.70 -6.13
C PRO A 100 3.46 -16.85 -5.88
N GLU A 101 3.98 -17.96 -5.37
CA GLU A 101 3.12 -19.09 -4.97
C GLU A 101 2.11 -18.68 -3.93
N LEU A 102 0.92 -19.24 -4.04
CA LEU A 102 -0.17 -19.02 -3.10
C LEU A 102 0.16 -19.74 -1.79
N GLU A 103 0.00 -19.04 -0.68
CA GLU A 103 0.18 -19.60 0.67
C GLU A 103 -1.13 -19.51 1.44
N THR A 104 -1.31 -20.40 2.41
CA THR A 104 -2.42 -20.30 3.35
C THR A 104 -1.88 -19.87 4.70
N LYS A 105 -2.46 -18.80 5.26
CA LYS A 105 -2.06 -18.25 6.54
C LYS A 105 -3.25 -17.95 7.41
N SER A 106 -3.10 -18.19 8.71
CA SER A 106 -4.09 -17.78 9.71
C SER A 106 -3.88 -16.30 10.02
N ILE A 107 -4.80 -15.46 9.58
CA ILE A 107 -4.77 -14.01 9.81
C ILE A 107 -6.13 -13.53 10.34
N ARG A 108 -6.14 -12.32 10.89
CA ARG A 108 -7.38 -11.73 11.42
C ARG A 108 -8.43 -11.59 10.32
N LYS A 109 -9.68 -11.85 10.66
CA LYS A 109 -10.82 -11.68 9.74
C LYS A 109 -10.92 -10.25 9.23
N THR A 110 -10.75 -9.29 10.14
CA THR A 110 -10.68 -7.87 9.80
C THR A 110 -9.41 -7.27 10.36
N THR A 111 -8.91 -6.22 9.74
CA THR A 111 -7.65 -5.60 10.14
C THR A 111 -7.77 -4.79 11.44
N LEU A 112 -8.98 -4.44 11.85
CA LEU A 112 -9.19 -3.38 12.82
C LEU A 112 -9.77 -3.84 14.16
N TRP A 113 -10.58 -4.89 14.22
CA TRP A 113 -11.45 -5.11 15.37
C TRP A 113 -11.48 -6.53 15.89
N ASP A 114 -11.13 -7.48 15.06
CA ASP A 114 -11.48 -8.84 15.34
C ASP A 114 -10.25 -9.62 15.79
N GLY A 115 -10.30 -10.15 17.01
CA GLY A 115 -9.31 -11.09 17.51
C GLY A 115 -9.40 -12.47 16.87
N GLU A 116 -10.49 -12.77 16.15
CA GLU A 116 -10.65 -14.05 15.46
C GLU A 116 -9.72 -14.14 14.25
N LYS A 117 -9.05 -15.28 14.15
CA LYS A 117 -8.21 -15.62 13.01
C LYS A 117 -8.97 -16.56 12.09
N LYS A 118 -8.79 -16.36 10.81
CA LYS A 118 -9.31 -17.22 9.75
C LYS A 118 -8.17 -17.61 8.83
N ASP A 119 -8.18 -18.85 8.34
CA ASP A 119 -7.25 -19.28 7.31
C ASP A 119 -7.60 -18.58 6.00
N LYS A 120 -6.65 -17.84 5.46
CA LYS A 120 -6.78 -17.13 4.20
C LYS A 120 -5.67 -17.51 3.24
N GLU A 121 -6.02 -17.60 1.97
CA GLU A 121 -5.04 -17.70 0.90
C GLU A 121 -4.45 -16.32 0.61
N ILE A 122 -3.14 -16.25 0.52
CA ILE A 122 -2.41 -15.00 0.40
C ILE A 122 -1.24 -15.12 -0.57
N TYR A 123 -0.84 -13.97 -1.12
CA TYR A 123 0.43 -13.81 -1.83
C TYR A 123 1.38 -12.98 -0.96
N MET A 124 2.63 -13.42 -0.85
CA MET A 124 3.68 -12.68 -0.15
C MET A 124 4.58 -11.99 -1.19
N LEU A 125 4.32 -10.72 -1.41
CA LEU A 125 5.00 -9.93 -2.44
C LEU A 125 6.37 -9.46 -1.94
N THR A 126 7.42 -9.70 -2.70
CA THR A 126 8.75 -9.20 -2.39
C THR A 126 8.87 -7.71 -2.78
N GLU A 127 9.76 -6.98 -2.11
CA GLU A 127 9.95 -5.56 -2.36
C GLU A 127 10.47 -5.27 -3.78
N ASN A 128 11.32 -6.15 -4.32
CA ASN A 128 11.87 -5.98 -5.67
C ASN A 128 10.83 -6.10 -6.80
N LYS A 129 9.65 -6.58 -6.51
CA LYS A 129 8.53 -6.64 -7.46
C LYS A 129 7.74 -5.34 -7.50
N ALA A 130 7.94 -4.44 -6.56
CA ALA A 130 7.27 -3.15 -6.54
C ALA A 130 7.78 -2.28 -7.71
N SER A 131 6.85 -1.60 -8.39
CA SER A 131 7.18 -0.68 -9.48
C SER A 131 7.77 0.62 -8.96
N ILE A 132 7.33 1.06 -7.77
CA ILE A 132 7.85 2.23 -7.09
C ILE A 132 8.15 1.82 -5.64
N VAL A 133 9.37 2.11 -5.20
CA VAL A 133 9.82 1.90 -3.83
C VAL A 133 10.37 3.22 -3.30
N ASN A 134 9.86 3.65 -2.17
CA ASN A 134 10.33 4.87 -1.50
C ASN A 134 10.63 4.52 -0.05
N LYS A 135 11.90 4.37 0.27
CA LYS A 135 12.35 3.96 1.60
C LYS A 135 12.81 5.15 2.42
N ASN A 136 12.43 5.14 3.68
CA ASN A 136 12.95 6.08 4.66
C ASN A 136 14.30 5.55 5.18
N GLU A 137 15.38 5.89 4.47
CA GLU A 137 16.73 5.47 4.82
C GLU A 137 17.44 6.56 5.64
N PRO A 138 18.32 6.17 6.56
CA PRO A 138 19.12 7.15 7.30
C PRO A 138 20.04 7.92 6.36
N SER A 139 20.40 9.14 6.75
CA SER A 139 21.35 9.96 6.01
C SER A 139 22.67 9.21 5.81
N ARG A 140 23.45 9.60 4.78
CA ARG A 140 24.74 8.97 4.47
C ARG A 140 25.72 8.96 5.67
N THR A 141 25.59 9.91 6.57
CA THR A 141 26.42 10.01 7.77
C THR A 141 25.87 9.20 8.94
N GLY A 142 24.68 8.61 8.81
CA GLY A 142 23.97 7.94 9.90
C GLY A 142 23.50 8.88 11.01
N LYS A 143 23.65 10.17 10.83
CA LYS A 143 23.28 11.21 11.82
C LYS A 143 22.04 11.94 11.35
N SER A 144 21.11 12.18 12.27
CA SER A 144 19.96 13.00 11.98
C SER A 144 20.35 14.50 12.03
N ILE A 145 19.52 15.33 11.41
CA ILE A 145 19.65 16.80 11.51
C ILE A 145 19.62 17.23 12.98
N TRP A 146 18.82 16.56 13.80
CA TRP A 146 18.70 16.84 15.22
C TRP A 146 19.96 16.52 16.02
N ASP A 147 20.67 15.46 15.66
CA ASP A 147 21.95 15.14 16.30
C ASP A 147 22.97 16.25 16.11
N GLU A 148 23.05 16.81 14.92
CA GLU A 148 23.91 17.95 14.63
C GLU A 148 23.45 19.23 15.33
N TYR A 149 22.14 19.46 15.36
CA TYR A 149 21.56 20.60 16.05
C TYR A 149 21.89 20.60 17.55
N TYR A 150 21.72 19.47 18.21
CA TYR A 150 22.00 19.34 19.64
C TYR A 150 23.49 19.41 19.96
N LYS A 151 24.35 18.96 19.07
CA LYS A 151 25.80 19.10 19.23
C LYS A 151 26.27 20.57 19.25
N LYS A 152 25.66 21.40 18.44
CA LYS A 152 25.99 22.84 18.36
C LYS A 152 25.51 23.63 19.56
N LYS A 153 24.58 23.10 20.34
CA LYS A 153 24.01 23.76 21.54
C LYS A 153 24.67 23.37 22.85
N LYS A 154 25.58 22.40 22.87
CA LYS A 154 26.32 22.03 24.09
C LYS A 154 27.49 22.98 24.35
#